data_c17b6d49bdfb3a01865c25c14b6bdc63
#
_entry.id   c17b6d49bdfb3a01865c25c14b6bdc63
#
_cell.length_a   1.000
_cell.length_b   1.000
_cell.length_c   1.000
_cell.angle_alpha   90.00
_cell.angle_beta   90.00
_cell.angle_gamma   90.00
#
_symmetry.space_group_name_H-M   'P 1'
#
loop_
_entity.id
_entity.type
_entity.pdbx_description
1 polymer ?
#
loop_
_entity_poly.entity_id
_entity_poly.type
_entity_poly.pdbx_seq_one_letter_code
_entity_poly.pdbx_strand_id
1 'polypeptide(L)'
;VEARHDSLAILHSLTDHRRTLFLDRAGETLHAPDGFMLVCSYNPAYRSSLKDLKPSFRQRFVTVPMTYLPPDREIEVLVAESGVGADVARRLVNCALSIRHADDAFHFEPPSTRTLVAAARFIAAGADELTAAQACILAPLSSDGAIHEGLYEIATAHLSGAPA
;
A
#
# COMPACT_ATOMS: atom_id res chain seq x y z
N VAL A 1 -2.78 4.28 -10.31
CA VAL A 1 -2.63 5.40 -11.26
C VAL A 1 -3.66 6.46 -10.90
N GLU A 2 -3.24 7.56 -10.33
CA GLU A 2 -4.09 8.70 -9.98
C GLU A 2 -4.14 9.76 -11.11
N ALA A 3 -3.71 9.40 -12.30
CA ALA A 3 -3.68 10.28 -13.44
C ALA A 3 -5.09 10.64 -13.91
N ARG A 4 -5.26 11.87 -14.43
CA ARG A 4 -6.52 12.29 -15.05
C ARG A 4 -6.83 11.39 -16.25
N HIS A 5 -8.11 11.10 -16.49
CA HIS A 5 -8.54 10.27 -17.62
C HIS A 5 -7.99 10.72 -18.97
N ASP A 6 -7.90 12.03 -19.17
CA ASP A 6 -7.38 12.62 -20.41
C ASP A 6 -5.90 12.27 -20.63
N SER A 7 -5.11 12.24 -19.54
CA SER A 7 -3.68 11.88 -19.62
C SER A 7 -3.47 10.38 -19.95
N LEU A 8 -4.38 9.52 -19.51
CA LEU A 8 -4.32 8.09 -19.83
C LEU A 8 -4.68 7.81 -21.32
N ALA A 9 -5.57 8.63 -21.92
CA ALA A 9 -5.95 8.45 -23.31
C ALA A 9 -4.74 8.62 -24.26
N ILE A 10 -3.81 9.51 -23.93
CA ILE A 10 -2.59 9.75 -24.71
C ILE A 10 -1.70 8.50 -24.74
N LEU A 11 -1.70 7.70 -23.68
CA LEU A 11 -0.88 6.49 -23.58
C LEU A 11 -1.43 5.30 -24.40
N HIS A 12 -2.65 5.40 -24.95
CA HIS A 12 -3.23 4.31 -25.72
C HIS A 12 -2.39 3.96 -26.96
N SER A 13 -1.89 4.97 -27.69
CA SER A 13 -1.05 4.75 -28.87
C SER A 13 0.35 4.24 -28.55
N LEU A 14 0.81 4.49 -27.32
CA LEU A 14 2.08 3.98 -26.84
C LEU A 14 2.01 2.50 -26.43
N THR A 15 0.83 2.05 -26.01
CA THR A 15 0.57 0.68 -25.50
C THR A 15 -0.04 -0.26 -26.55
N ASP A 16 -0.21 0.19 -27.77
CA ASP A 16 -0.67 -0.66 -28.89
C ASP A 16 0.43 -0.86 -29.95
N HIS A 17 0.09 -1.49 -31.08
CA HIS A 17 1.02 -1.80 -32.15
C HIS A 17 1.70 -0.57 -32.78
N ARG A 18 1.14 0.62 -32.63
CA ARG A 18 1.71 1.87 -33.14
C ARG A 18 2.96 2.29 -32.38
N ARG A 19 3.03 2.02 -31.06
CA ARG A 19 4.17 2.33 -30.18
C ARG A 19 4.61 3.79 -30.29
N THR A 20 3.66 4.73 -30.37
CA THR A 20 3.90 6.17 -30.58
C THR A 20 3.24 7.00 -29.50
N LEU A 21 3.85 8.15 -29.21
CA LEU A 21 3.29 9.19 -28.34
C LEU A 21 3.34 10.52 -29.11
N PHE A 22 2.18 11.12 -29.35
CA PHE A 22 2.11 12.45 -29.96
C PHE A 22 2.16 13.53 -28.87
N LEU A 23 3.06 14.48 -29.05
CA LEU A 23 3.25 15.64 -28.17
C LEU A 23 2.60 16.86 -28.82
N ASP A 24 1.36 17.16 -28.47
CA ASP A 24 0.55 18.25 -29.08
C ASP A 24 1.28 19.61 -29.05
N ARG A 25 1.93 19.94 -27.93
CA ARG A 25 2.59 21.24 -27.77
C ARG A 25 3.86 21.40 -28.63
N ALA A 26 4.52 20.31 -28.92
CA ALA A 26 5.75 20.30 -29.74
C ALA A 26 5.46 19.98 -31.20
N GLY A 27 4.28 19.45 -31.53
CA GLY A 27 3.93 18.96 -32.86
C GLY A 27 4.75 17.73 -33.26
N GLU A 28 5.29 16.99 -32.30
CA GLU A 28 6.22 15.88 -32.54
C GLU A 28 5.57 14.53 -32.18
N THR A 29 5.96 13.50 -32.93
CA THR A 29 5.63 12.12 -32.60
C THR A 29 6.87 11.39 -32.11
N LEU A 30 6.84 10.93 -30.87
CA LEU A 30 7.86 10.05 -30.30
C LEU A 30 7.53 8.60 -30.63
N HIS A 31 8.54 7.83 -31.00
CA HIS A 31 8.45 6.39 -31.20
C HIS A 31 9.09 5.68 -30.01
N ALA A 32 8.38 4.69 -29.45
CA ALA A 32 8.94 3.88 -28.39
C ALA A 32 10.08 3.01 -28.94
N PRO A 33 11.29 3.06 -28.33
CA PRO A 33 12.39 2.22 -28.76
C PRO A 33 12.12 0.73 -28.51
N ASP A 34 12.95 -0.12 -29.10
CA ASP A 34 12.92 -1.55 -28.83
C ASP A 34 13.14 -1.81 -27.33
N GLY A 35 12.39 -2.76 -26.78
CA GLY A 35 12.43 -3.08 -25.35
C GLY A 35 11.69 -2.11 -24.43
N PHE A 36 11.11 -1.00 -24.92
CA PHE A 36 10.28 -0.11 -24.11
C PHE A 36 9.06 -0.85 -23.55
N MET A 37 8.83 -0.70 -22.25
CA MET A 37 7.67 -1.25 -21.54
C MET A 37 7.07 -0.18 -20.65
N LEU A 38 5.73 -0.07 -20.68
CA LEU A 38 4.98 0.77 -19.76
C LEU A 38 4.52 -0.07 -18.56
N VAL A 39 4.93 0.35 -17.37
CA VAL A 39 4.51 -0.28 -16.11
C VAL A 39 3.59 0.69 -15.37
N CYS A 40 2.40 0.20 -14.98
CA CYS A 40 1.43 0.96 -14.23
C CYS A 40 1.11 0.24 -12.92
N SER A 41 1.07 0.97 -11.80
CA SER A 41 0.51 0.49 -10.55
C SER A 41 -0.81 1.21 -10.26
N TYR A 42 -1.79 0.49 -9.74
CA TYR A 42 -3.02 1.08 -9.25
C TYR A 42 -3.60 0.25 -8.12
N ASN A 43 -4.35 0.88 -7.22
CA ASN A 43 -5.04 0.18 -6.15
C ASN A 43 -6.52 0.03 -6.52
N PRO A 44 -7.03 -1.21 -6.72
CA PRO A 44 -8.43 -1.44 -7.07
C PRO A 44 -9.41 -1.11 -5.92
N ALA A 45 -8.95 -1.03 -4.68
CA ALA A 45 -9.77 -0.65 -3.53
C ALA A 45 -10.17 0.84 -3.53
N TYR A 46 -9.43 1.70 -4.22
CA TYR A 46 -9.84 3.08 -4.44
C TYR A 46 -11.00 3.17 -5.45
N ARG A 47 -12.15 2.68 -5.04
CA ARG A 47 -13.43 2.78 -5.76
C ARG A 47 -14.01 4.18 -5.65
N SER A 48 -13.28 5.23 -5.91
CA SER A 48 -13.94 6.46 -6.32
C SER A 48 -14.41 6.21 -7.77
N SER A 49 -15.68 6.23 -8.00
CA SER A 49 -16.40 5.97 -9.26
C SER A 49 -15.90 6.76 -10.48
N LEU A 50 -14.89 7.58 -10.33
CA LEU A 50 -14.29 8.44 -11.34
C LEU A 50 -12.91 7.99 -11.83
N LYS A 51 -12.30 6.93 -11.23
CA LYS A 51 -10.88 6.61 -11.49
C LYS A 51 -10.62 5.17 -11.92
N ASP A 52 -11.63 4.38 -12.23
CA ASP A 52 -11.41 3.06 -12.82
C ASP A 52 -10.79 3.16 -14.20
N LEU A 53 -9.66 2.49 -14.39
CA LEU A 53 -9.08 2.35 -15.72
C LEU A 53 -10.10 1.76 -16.67
N LYS A 54 -10.35 2.46 -17.78
CA LYS A 54 -11.29 1.95 -18.81
C LYS A 54 -10.93 0.52 -19.19
N PRO A 55 -11.90 -0.37 -19.37
CA PRO A 55 -11.65 -1.76 -19.78
C PRO A 55 -10.71 -1.87 -20.98
N SER A 56 -10.90 -1.00 -21.98
CA SER A 56 -10.06 -0.93 -23.19
C SER A 56 -8.59 -0.60 -22.90
N PHE A 57 -8.30 0.11 -21.82
CA PHE A 57 -6.93 0.39 -21.40
C PHE A 57 -6.34 -0.80 -20.64
N ARG A 58 -7.10 -1.38 -19.70
CA ARG A 58 -6.67 -2.57 -18.93
C ARG A 58 -6.31 -3.76 -19.83
N GLN A 59 -7.06 -3.97 -20.91
CA GLN A 59 -6.81 -5.07 -21.86
C GLN A 59 -5.46 -4.98 -22.61
N ARG A 60 -4.74 -3.88 -22.48
CA ARG A 60 -3.41 -3.69 -23.08
C ARG A 60 -2.26 -4.11 -22.15
N PHE A 61 -2.56 -4.53 -20.93
CA PHE A 61 -1.58 -4.87 -19.90
C PHE A 61 -1.71 -6.32 -19.48
N VAL A 62 -0.58 -6.91 -19.11
CA VAL A 62 -0.54 -8.11 -18.29
C VAL A 62 -0.68 -7.65 -16.83
N THR A 63 -1.68 -8.17 -16.12
CA THR A 63 -1.94 -7.80 -14.75
C THR A 63 -1.22 -8.76 -13.80
N VAL A 64 -0.42 -8.19 -12.89
CA VAL A 64 0.21 -8.92 -11.80
C VAL A 64 -0.48 -8.50 -10.50
N PRO A 65 -1.29 -9.38 -9.88
CA PRO A 65 -1.89 -9.05 -8.60
C PRO A 65 -0.81 -9.01 -7.51
N MET A 66 -0.82 -7.94 -6.73
CA MET A 66 0.06 -7.76 -5.58
C MET A 66 -0.78 -7.91 -4.31
N THR A 67 -0.34 -8.78 -3.41
CA THR A 67 -0.95 -9.02 -2.11
C THR A 67 0.05 -8.71 -1.00
N TYR A 68 -0.40 -8.77 0.25
CA TYR A 68 0.50 -8.68 1.39
C TYR A 68 1.50 -9.84 1.38
N LEU A 69 2.68 -9.60 1.95
CA LEU A 69 3.67 -10.65 2.17
C LEU A 69 3.11 -11.75 3.10
N PRO A 70 3.54 -13.00 2.93
CA PRO A 70 3.32 -14.00 3.97
C PRO A 70 3.87 -13.52 5.32
N PRO A 71 3.21 -13.84 6.45
CA PRO A 71 3.58 -13.30 7.76
C PRO A 71 5.06 -13.47 8.11
N ASP A 72 5.62 -14.65 7.86
CA ASP A 72 7.04 -14.92 8.15
C ASP A 72 7.98 -14.01 7.34
N ARG A 73 7.63 -13.74 6.07
CA ARG A 73 8.40 -12.81 5.22
C ARG A 73 8.24 -11.36 5.65
N GLU A 74 7.05 -11.00 6.10
CA GLU A 74 6.82 -9.64 6.61
C GLU A 74 7.62 -9.41 7.91
N ILE A 75 7.72 -10.40 8.80
CA ILE A 75 8.58 -10.37 9.99
C ILE A 75 10.05 -10.19 9.59
N GLU A 76 10.56 -10.97 8.62
CA GLU A 76 11.94 -10.83 8.13
C GLU A 76 12.22 -9.40 7.62
N VAL A 77 11.28 -8.82 6.88
CA VAL A 77 11.39 -7.43 6.38
C VAL A 77 11.44 -6.43 7.53
N LEU A 78 10.58 -6.57 8.54
CA LEU A 78 10.58 -5.67 9.69
C LEU A 78 11.92 -5.71 10.43
N VAL A 79 12.43 -6.90 10.71
CA VAL A 79 13.74 -7.08 11.39
C VAL A 79 14.86 -6.47 10.56
N ALA A 80 14.92 -6.75 9.26
CA ALA A 80 15.97 -6.25 8.38
C ALA A 80 15.95 -4.72 8.22
N GLU A 81 14.75 -4.13 8.13
CA GLU A 81 14.58 -2.70 7.85
C GLU A 81 14.64 -1.80 9.08
N SER A 82 14.38 -2.34 10.27
CA SER A 82 14.29 -1.54 11.50
C SER A 82 15.29 -1.92 12.57
N GLY A 83 15.80 -3.15 12.54
CA GLY A 83 16.67 -3.68 13.60
C GLY A 83 15.96 -4.12 14.87
N VAL A 84 14.61 -4.15 14.92
CA VAL A 84 13.88 -4.70 16.06
C VAL A 84 14.07 -6.20 16.21
N GLY A 85 13.89 -6.74 17.41
CA GLY A 85 13.90 -8.17 17.65
C GLY A 85 12.72 -8.89 16.95
N ALA A 86 12.94 -10.15 16.59
CA ALA A 86 11.95 -10.97 15.88
C ALA A 86 10.61 -11.09 16.63
N ASP A 87 10.63 -11.06 17.97
CA ASP A 87 9.41 -11.14 18.78
C ASP A 87 8.56 -9.87 18.69
N VAL A 88 9.19 -8.70 18.67
CA VAL A 88 8.52 -7.41 18.43
C VAL A 88 7.93 -7.38 17.01
N ALA A 89 8.72 -7.77 16.00
CA ALA A 89 8.27 -7.85 14.63
C ALA A 89 7.06 -8.78 14.48
N ARG A 90 7.07 -9.93 15.14
CA ARG A 90 5.96 -10.90 15.15
C ARG A 90 4.70 -10.31 15.78
N ARG A 91 4.80 -9.61 16.90
CA ARG A 91 3.64 -8.95 17.52
C ARG A 91 3.04 -7.87 16.61
N LEU A 92 3.87 -7.05 15.98
CA LEU A 92 3.41 -6.04 15.02
C LEU A 92 2.70 -6.67 13.82
N VAL A 93 3.26 -7.74 13.25
CA VAL A 93 2.64 -8.46 12.10
C VAL A 93 1.32 -9.10 12.52
N ASN A 94 1.25 -9.74 13.69
CA ASN A 94 0.00 -10.33 14.19
C ASN A 94 -1.07 -9.26 14.44
N CYS A 95 -0.70 -8.11 15.00
CA CYS A 95 -1.59 -6.96 15.14
C CYS A 95 -2.13 -6.51 13.78
N ALA A 96 -1.25 -6.35 12.79
CA ALA A 96 -1.63 -5.95 11.45
C ALA A 96 -2.55 -6.96 10.76
N LEU A 97 -2.33 -8.27 10.96
CA LEU A 97 -3.20 -9.31 10.43
C LEU A 97 -4.61 -9.22 11.03
N SER A 98 -4.73 -9.00 12.33
CA SER A 98 -6.03 -8.82 12.99
C SER A 98 -6.75 -7.58 12.47
N ILE A 99 -6.04 -6.48 12.27
CA ILE A 99 -6.59 -5.25 11.69
C ILE A 99 -7.04 -5.48 10.23
N ARG A 100 -6.22 -6.16 9.41
CA ARG A 100 -6.55 -6.50 8.02
C ARG A 100 -7.79 -7.37 7.90
N HIS A 101 -8.02 -8.29 8.83
CA HIS A 101 -9.24 -9.10 8.88
C HIS A 101 -10.48 -8.29 9.33
N ALA A 102 -10.28 -7.20 10.05
CA ALA A 102 -11.38 -6.33 10.48
C ALA A 102 -11.85 -5.34 9.38
N ASP A 103 -11.08 -5.17 8.29
CA ASP A 103 -11.38 -4.23 7.19
C ASP A 103 -12.76 -4.49 6.56
N ASP A 104 -13.16 -5.74 6.38
CA ASP A 104 -14.47 -6.10 5.84
C ASP A 104 -15.65 -5.49 6.63
N ALA A 105 -15.44 -5.21 7.93
CA ALA A 105 -16.47 -4.64 8.81
C ALA A 105 -16.46 -3.10 8.84
N PHE A 106 -15.32 -2.46 8.66
CA PHE A 106 -15.13 -1.02 8.91
C PHE A 106 -14.79 -0.18 7.67
N HIS A 107 -14.49 -0.79 6.53
CA HIS A 107 -14.20 -0.12 5.24
C HIS A 107 -13.09 0.94 5.30
N PHE A 108 -12.00 0.67 5.99
CA PHE A 108 -10.79 1.50 5.97
C PHE A 108 -9.69 0.89 5.09
N GLU A 109 -8.64 1.65 4.76
CA GLU A 109 -7.48 1.10 4.07
C GLU A 109 -6.58 0.35 5.07
N PRO A 110 -6.42 -0.99 4.94
CA PRO A 110 -5.68 -1.76 5.95
C PRO A 110 -4.18 -1.40 6.00
N PRO A 111 -3.50 -1.66 7.14
CA PRO A 111 -2.10 -1.27 7.32
C PRO A 111 -1.17 -1.99 6.33
N SER A 112 -0.30 -1.22 5.70
CA SER A 112 0.72 -1.73 4.78
C SER A 112 1.98 -2.14 5.52
N THR A 113 2.83 -2.97 4.89
CA THR A 113 4.17 -3.29 5.43
C THR A 113 5.00 -2.03 5.69
N ARG A 114 4.79 -0.95 4.91
CA ARG A 114 5.46 0.34 5.13
C ARG A 114 5.13 0.97 6.47
N THR A 115 3.88 0.94 6.89
CA THR A 115 3.44 1.47 8.19
C THR A 115 3.99 0.63 9.33
N LEU A 116 4.09 -0.69 9.15
CA LEU A 116 4.70 -1.58 10.14
C LEU A 116 6.21 -1.32 10.28
N VAL A 117 6.94 -1.11 9.19
CA VAL A 117 8.35 -0.73 9.22
C VAL A 117 8.54 0.61 9.94
N ALA A 118 7.65 1.58 9.72
CA ALA A 118 7.71 2.86 10.44
C ALA A 118 7.50 2.66 11.95
N ALA A 119 6.51 1.88 12.37
CA ALA A 119 6.29 1.54 13.78
C ALA A 119 7.49 0.80 14.38
N ALA A 120 8.02 -0.19 13.67
CA ALA A 120 9.20 -0.94 14.11
C ALA A 120 10.44 -0.05 14.29
N ARG A 121 10.68 0.90 13.38
CA ARG A 121 11.76 1.89 13.52
C ARG A 121 11.55 2.81 14.72
N PHE A 122 10.30 3.19 14.99
CA PHE A 122 9.98 4.03 16.15
C PHE A 122 10.24 3.28 17.47
N ILE A 123 9.90 1.97 17.52
CA ILE A 123 10.24 1.10 18.66
C ILE A 123 11.75 0.94 18.81
N ALA A 124 12.48 0.72 17.71
CA ALA A 124 13.94 0.63 17.74
C ALA A 124 14.61 1.91 18.26
N ALA A 125 13.95 3.07 18.08
CA ALA A 125 14.37 4.35 18.62
C ALA A 125 13.99 4.57 20.10
N GLY A 126 13.33 3.59 20.76
CA GLY A 126 13.00 3.61 22.18
C GLY A 126 11.54 3.94 22.52
N ALA A 127 10.65 4.02 21.54
CA ALA A 127 9.23 4.15 21.81
C ALA A 127 8.64 2.82 22.29
N ASP A 128 7.63 2.87 23.15
CA ASP A 128 6.84 1.68 23.48
C ASP A 128 6.01 1.20 22.29
N GLU A 129 5.68 -0.09 22.27
CA GLU A 129 5.03 -0.74 21.12
C GLU A 129 3.65 -0.16 20.81
N LEU A 130 2.88 0.16 21.85
CA LEU A 130 1.51 0.66 21.68
C LEU A 130 1.52 2.11 21.16
N THR A 131 2.39 2.96 21.68
CA THR A 131 2.59 4.34 21.20
C THR A 131 3.04 4.34 19.74
N ALA A 132 3.99 3.46 19.40
CA ALA A 132 4.46 3.33 18.02
C ALA A 132 3.36 2.86 17.07
N ALA A 133 2.57 1.85 17.48
CA ALA A 133 1.44 1.38 16.70
C ALA A 133 0.37 2.48 16.54
N GLN A 134 0.05 3.20 17.62
CA GLN A 134 -0.92 4.29 17.57
C GLN A 134 -0.50 5.37 16.57
N ALA A 135 0.75 5.82 16.64
CA ALA A 135 1.24 6.90 15.78
C ALA A 135 1.42 6.49 14.31
N CYS A 136 1.97 5.29 14.07
CA CYS A 136 2.38 4.87 12.72
C CYS A 136 1.37 3.99 12.00
N ILE A 137 0.50 3.29 12.75
CA ILE A 137 -0.46 2.35 12.17
C ILE A 137 -1.89 2.89 12.32
N LEU A 138 -2.36 3.11 13.57
CA LEU A 138 -3.79 3.37 13.81
C LEU A 138 -4.23 4.76 13.37
N ALA A 139 -3.50 5.81 13.72
CA ALA A 139 -3.84 7.19 13.39
C ALA A 139 -3.96 7.45 11.87
N PRO A 140 -3.11 6.86 11.01
CA PRO A 140 -3.26 7.00 9.56
C PRO A 140 -4.45 6.24 8.96
N LEU A 141 -5.02 5.24 9.64
CA LEU A 141 -6.08 4.39 9.08
C LEU A 141 -7.46 5.06 9.10
N SER A 142 -7.78 5.79 10.17
CA SER A 142 -9.08 6.42 10.30
C SER A 142 -9.03 7.64 11.21
N SER A 143 -9.81 8.66 10.85
CA SER A 143 -10.13 9.80 11.72
C SER A 143 -11.46 9.63 12.47
N ASP A 144 -12.19 8.52 12.25
CA ASP A 144 -13.42 8.21 12.97
C ASP A 144 -13.09 7.64 14.35
N GLY A 145 -13.66 8.26 15.40
CA GLY A 145 -13.35 7.91 16.78
C GLY A 145 -13.79 6.48 17.16
N ALA A 146 -14.92 6.00 16.65
CA ALA A 146 -15.42 4.65 16.97
C ALA A 146 -14.56 3.57 16.32
N ILE A 147 -14.15 3.78 15.06
CA ILE A 147 -13.21 2.90 14.36
C ILE A 147 -11.87 2.90 15.09
N HIS A 148 -11.38 4.09 15.48
CA HIS A 148 -10.09 4.23 16.17
C HIS A 148 -10.08 3.49 17.51
N GLU A 149 -11.16 3.53 18.27
CA GLU A 149 -11.31 2.81 19.54
C GLU A 149 -11.23 1.28 19.33
N GLY A 150 -11.96 0.74 18.35
CA GLY A 150 -11.89 -0.69 18.02
C GLY A 150 -10.50 -1.13 17.53
N LEU A 151 -9.83 -0.31 16.71
CA LEU A 151 -8.46 -0.58 16.28
C LEU A 151 -7.47 -0.53 17.45
N TYR A 152 -7.68 0.37 18.40
CA TYR A 152 -6.85 0.48 19.59
C TYR A 152 -6.99 -0.74 20.52
N GLU A 153 -8.20 -1.29 20.66
CA GLU A 153 -8.43 -2.54 21.40
C GLU A 153 -7.66 -3.71 20.77
N ILE A 154 -7.71 -3.84 19.42
CA ILE A 154 -6.94 -4.85 18.69
C ILE A 154 -5.44 -4.67 18.97
N ALA A 155 -4.92 -3.45 18.85
CA ALA A 155 -3.50 -3.18 19.08
C ALA A 155 -3.09 -3.52 20.52
N THR A 156 -3.90 -3.16 21.49
CA THR A 156 -3.67 -3.45 22.91
C THR A 156 -3.60 -4.96 23.18
N ALA A 157 -4.46 -5.75 22.56
CA ALA A 157 -4.46 -7.20 22.70
C ALA A 157 -3.17 -7.87 22.21
N HIS A 158 -2.49 -7.27 21.22
CA HIS A 158 -1.27 -7.83 20.66
C HIS A 158 0.02 -7.22 21.23
N LEU A 159 -0.01 -5.95 21.66
CA LEU A 159 1.18 -5.16 21.96
C LEU A 159 1.33 -4.80 23.46
N SER A 160 0.33 -5.03 24.30
CA SER A 160 0.38 -4.73 25.74
C SER A 160 1.07 -5.81 26.58
N GLY A 161 1.79 -6.73 26.01
CA GLY A 161 2.20 -7.98 26.65
C GLY A 161 3.68 -8.26 26.83
N ALA A 162 4.57 -7.26 27.00
CA ALA A 162 5.90 -7.53 27.54
C ALA A 162 6.37 -6.37 28.42
N PRO A 163 6.58 -6.59 29.74
CA PRO A 163 7.47 -5.70 30.50
C PRO A 163 8.88 -5.81 29.92
N ALA A 164 9.55 -4.67 29.83
CA ALA A 164 10.94 -4.52 29.42
C ALA A 164 11.89 -5.33 30.32
#